data_ecbb19f2d23f96e728835ee7b2b61494
#
_entry.id   ecbb19f2d23f96e728835ee7b2b61494
#
_cell.length_a   1.000
_cell.length_b   1.000
_cell.length_c   1.000
_cell.angle_alpha   90.00
_cell.angle_beta   90.00
_cell.angle_gamma   90.00
#
_symmetry.space_group_name_H-M   'P 1'
#
loop_
_entity.id
_entity.type
_entity.pdbx_description
1 polymer ?
#
loop_
_entity_poly.entity_id
_entity_poly.type
_entity_poly.pdbx_seq_one_letter_code
_entity_poly.pdbx_strand_id
1 'polypeptide(L)'
;MPISEVEGSFSEVAGWLKEDTILYITNFNTGSNLYTYHLTTGVSSLFFQSDNPVVSTEISPLRDKILIHTAPTSYQAEVIIKDINGETLSETKIDSFELAYEWNHGNEEEVLVSAFNEDWSFNTYILNIHEDNLTEVSLPEPFVVWPKESELLYLNWDKNAPNLNAPLKKRNLDNEKEDTLMTSVHHVDSSKEYILAISTGEQDSMQSIYSIMNTEFVKTSEFEVPHLTAFSSWLVPFYDFIDREKKLIYLQPLRSGEADLYDEGFVLTEYSFEKNKGKQLLEQLENEPISCSPNGTLCLYGYQFEKIIDLTEKEIISLVQQ
;
A
#
# COMPACT_ATOMS: atom_id res chain seq x y z
N MET A 1 2.82 -23.54 -7.44
CA MET A 1 3.79 -23.83 -8.52
C MET A 1 4.37 -22.48 -8.98
N PRO A 2 5.62 -22.38 -9.38
CA PRO A 2 6.17 -21.11 -9.84
C PRO A 2 5.54 -20.70 -11.19
N ILE A 3 5.49 -19.41 -11.43
CA ILE A 3 5.09 -18.81 -12.71
C ILE A 3 6.11 -19.28 -13.74
N SER A 4 5.66 -19.98 -14.77
CA SER A 4 6.48 -20.52 -15.87
C SER A 4 5.87 -20.11 -17.20
N GLU A 5 6.72 -19.97 -18.23
CA GLU A 5 6.31 -19.67 -19.61
C GLU A 5 5.48 -18.38 -19.76
N VAL A 6 6.04 -17.27 -19.30
CA VAL A 6 5.45 -15.95 -19.52
C VAL A 6 5.89 -15.37 -20.86
N GLU A 7 4.95 -14.75 -21.57
CA GLU A 7 5.31 -13.86 -22.67
C GLU A 7 5.86 -12.54 -22.12
N GLY A 8 7.01 -12.11 -22.60
CA GLY A 8 7.73 -10.95 -22.08
C GLY A 8 8.64 -11.27 -20.91
N SER A 9 9.19 -10.24 -20.27
CA SER A 9 10.01 -10.36 -19.07
C SER A 9 9.13 -10.12 -17.85
N PHE A 10 9.17 -11.02 -16.87
CA PHE A 10 8.51 -10.79 -15.57
C PHE A 10 8.98 -9.44 -14.98
N SER A 11 8.05 -8.63 -14.55
CA SER A 11 8.30 -7.35 -13.89
C SER A 11 8.05 -7.46 -12.38
N GLU A 12 6.83 -7.71 -12.01
CA GLU A 12 6.41 -7.81 -10.60
C GLU A 12 5.04 -8.48 -10.48
N VAL A 13 4.67 -8.85 -9.27
CA VAL A 13 3.30 -9.17 -8.90
C VAL A 13 2.63 -7.89 -8.39
N ALA A 14 1.51 -7.50 -8.99
CA ALA A 14 0.75 -6.30 -8.58
C ALA A 14 -0.04 -6.50 -7.27
N GLY A 15 -0.42 -7.73 -6.95
CA GLY A 15 -1.11 -8.04 -5.70
C GLY A 15 -2.12 -9.18 -5.80
N TRP A 16 -2.93 -9.31 -4.74
CA TRP A 16 -3.93 -10.36 -4.58
C TRP A 16 -5.28 -9.94 -5.15
N LEU A 17 -5.84 -10.74 -6.06
CA LEU A 17 -7.24 -10.63 -6.50
C LEU A 17 -8.18 -11.49 -5.64
N LYS A 18 -7.71 -12.67 -5.24
CA LYS A 18 -8.43 -13.64 -4.40
C LYS A 18 -7.46 -14.36 -3.46
N GLU A 19 -7.98 -15.26 -2.63
CA GLU A 19 -7.18 -16.04 -1.67
C GLU A 19 -6.04 -16.84 -2.31
N ASP A 20 -6.20 -17.22 -3.58
CA ASP A 20 -5.27 -18.06 -4.35
C ASP A 20 -4.98 -17.55 -5.76
N THR A 21 -5.36 -16.32 -6.04
CA THR A 21 -5.20 -15.69 -7.35
C THR A 21 -4.51 -14.34 -7.20
N ILE A 22 -3.41 -14.17 -7.94
CA ILE A 22 -2.64 -12.93 -7.99
C ILE A 22 -2.71 -12.30 -9.39
N LEU A 23 -2.42 -11.01 -9.47
CA LEU A 23 -2.20 -10.26 -10.69
C LEU A 23 -0.69 -10.01 -10.82
N TYR A 24 -0.10 -10.29 -11.99
CA TYR A 24 1.31 -10.01 -12.25
C TYR A 24 1.52 -9.32 -13.60
N ILE A 25 2.65 -8.63 -13.74
CA ILE A 25 2.99 -7.80 -14.88
C ILE A 25 4.20 -8.42 -15.62
N THR A 26 4.13 -8.41 -16.95
CA THR A 26 5.26 -8.67 -17.81
C THR A 26 5.51 -7.49 -18.74
N ASN A 27 6.78 -7.19 -18.99
CA ASN A 27 7.19 -6.10 -19.87
C ASN A 27 7.74 -6.62 -21.18
N PHE A 28 7.46 -5.87 -22.25
CA PHE A 28 8.00 -6.02 -23.60
C PHE A 28 8.85 -4.80 -23.95
N ASN A 29 9.40 -4.79 -25.17
CA ASN A 29 10.17 -3.63 -25.65
C ASN A 29 9.32 -2.34 -25.72
N THR A 30 8.02 -2.45 -25.95
CA THR A 30 7.10 -1.33 -26.18
C THR A 30 5.80 -1.55 -25.46
N GLY A 31 5.72 -2.04 -24.29
CA GLY A 31 4.43 -2.22 -23.61
C GLY A 31 4.47 -3.25 -22.51
N SER A 32 3.32 -3.52 -21.94
CA SER A 32 3.18 -4.45 -20.82
C SER A 32 1.91 -5.27 -20.92
N ASN A 33 1.96 -6.49 -20.39
CA ASN A 33 0.79 -7.33 -20.19
C ASN A 33 0.56 -7.58 -18.72
N LEU A 34 -0.70 -7.64 -18.32
CA LEU A 34 -1.13 -8.10 -17.02
C LEU A 34 -1.78 -9.48 -17.14
N TYR A 35 -1.40 -10.37 -16.24
CA TYR A 35 -1.95 -11.73 -16.18
C TYR A 35 -2.51 -12.01 -14.79
N THR A 36 -3.63 -12.71 -14.75
CA THR A 36 -4.06 -13.39 -13.54
C THR A 36 -3.35 -14.73 -13.43
N TYR A 37 -2.93 -15.10 -12.24
CA TYR A 37 -2.27 -16.39 -11.97
C TYR A 37 -2.92 -17.09 -10.79
N HIS A 38 -3.34 -18.33 -10.99
CA HIS A 38 -3.95 -19.15 -9.97
C HIS A 38 -2.90 -20.05 -9.33
N LEU A 39 -2.54 -19.81 -8.08
CA LEU A 39 -1.44 -20.45 -7.38
C LEU A 39 -1.55 -21.99 -7.30
N THR A 40 -2.77 -22.53 -7.11
CA THR A 40 -2.99 -23.94 -6.95
C THR A 40 -2.88 -24.71 -8.26
N THR A 41 -3.42 -24.15 -9.36
CA THR A 41 -3.41 -24.81 -10.68
C THR A 41 -2.19 -24.47 -11.52
N GLY A 42 -1.51 -23.35 -11.23
CA GLY A 42 -0.39 -22.84 -12.03
C GLY A 42 -0.81 -22.25 -13.37
N VAL A 43 -2.08 -21.88 -13.55
CA VAL A 43 -2.60 -21.35 -14.81
C VAL A 43 -2.52 -19.83 -14.81
N SER A 44 -1.87 -19.28 -15.85
CA SER A 44 -1.90 -17.86 -16.19
C SER A 44 -2.97 -17.59 -17.25
N SER A 45 -3.66 -16.46 -17.12
CA SER A 45 -4.62 -15.97 -18.12
C SER A 45 -4.38 -14.48 -18.37
N LEU A 46 -4.33 -14.08 -19.64
CA LEU A 46 -4.16 -12.67 -20.02
C LEU A 46 -5.38 -11.87 -19.51
N PHE A 47 -5.12 -10.83 -18.73
CA PHE A 47 -6.11 -9.93 -18.18
C PHE A 47 -6.18 -8.61 -18.96
N PHE A 48 -5.01 -8.03 -19.25
CA PHE A 48 -4.91 -6.75 -19.95
C PHE A 48 -3.64 -6.71 -20.79
N GLN A 49 -3.71 -6.06 -21.94
CA GLN A 49 -2.57 -5.81 -22.81
C GLN A 49 -2.51 -4.32 -23.15
N SER A 50 -1.31 -3.75 -23.07
CA SER A 50 -1.04 -2.37 -23.42
C SER A 50 0.15 -2.25 -24.36
N ASP A 51 0.03 -1.39 -25.37
CA ASP A 51 1.16 -0.99 -26.23
C ASP A 51 2.08 0.02 -25.52
N ASN A 52 1.62 0.62 -24.41
CA ASN A 52 2.38 1.52 -23.56
C ASN A 52 2.87 0.79 -22.30
N PRO A 53 4.01 1.21 -21.71
CA PRO A 53 4.44 0.66 -20.42
C PRO A 53 3.40 0.87 -19.32
N VAL A 54 3.15 -0.15 -18.53
CA VAL A 54 2.44 -0.01 -17.25
C VAL A 54 3.42 0.51 -16.22
N VAL A 55 3.07 1.63 -15.60
CA VAL A 55 3.89 2.33 -14.59
C VAL A 55 3.54 1.85 -13.19
N SER A 56 2.24 1.72 -12.91
CA SER A 56 1.75 1.22 -11.63
C SER A 56 0.39 0.55 -11.79
N THR A 57 0.04 -0.27 -10.82
CA THR A 57 -1.25 -0.97 -10.75
C THR A 57 -1.70 -1.01 -9.30
N GLU A 58 -2.93 -0.55 -9.05
CA GLU A 58 -3.54 -0.57 -7.73
C GLU A 58 -4.77 -1.47 -7.74
N ILE A 59 -4.90 -2.31 -6.74
CA ILE A 59 -6.09 -3.16 -6.55
C ILE A 59 -6.98 -2.51 -5.50
N SER A 60 -8.28 -2.36 -5.79
CA SER A 60 -9.22 -1.78 -4.85
C SER A 60 -9.27 -2.57 -3.53
N PRO A 61 -9.63 -1.94 -2.40
CA PRO A 61 -9.72 -2.60 -1.11
C PRO A 61 -10.63 -3.84 -1.08
N LEU A 62 -11.76 -3.83 -1.85
CA LEU A 62 -12.63 -5.00 -2.04
C LEU A 62 -12.09 -6.01 -3.05
N ARG A 63 -11.01 -5.66 -3.78
CA ARG A 63 -10.36 -6.51 -4.79
C ARG A 63 -11.28 -6.85 -5.97
N ASP A 64 -12.23 -5.98 -6.27
CA ASP A 64 -13.16 -6.11 -7.37
C ASP A 64 -12.86 -5.18 -8.55
N LYS A 65 -11.94 -4.22 -8.35
CA LYS A 65 -11.47 -3.28 -9.36
C LYS A 65 -9.94 -3.22 -9.40
N ILE A 66 -9.40 -2.92 -10.57
CA ILE A 66 -7.97 -2.76 -10.81
C ILE A 66 -7.77 -1.42 -11.53
N LEU A 67 -7.02 -0.52 -10.92
CA LEU A 67 -6.51 0.68 -11.54
C LEU A 67 -5.19 0.33 -12.23
N ILE A 68 -5.06 0.71 -13.50
CA ILE A 68 -3.88 0.50 -14.32
C ILE A 68 -3.44 1.86 -14.84
N HIS A 69 -2.22 2.26 -14.49
CA HIS A 69 -1.58 3.47 -14.98
C HIS A 69 -0.61 3.12 -16.09
N THR A 70 -0.85 3.61 -17.29
CA THR A 70 0.07 3.52 -18.43
C THR A 70 0.64 4.88 -18.78
N ALA A 71 1.85 4.92 -19.32
CA ALA A 71 2.54 6.14 -19.72
C ALA A 71 2.73 6.20 -21.24
N PRO A 72 1.78 6.76 -22.01
CA PRO A 72 1.96 7.00 -23.44
C PRO A 72 3.11 7.96 -23.74
N THR A 73 3.35 8.92 -22.85
CA THR A 73 4.47 9.87 -22.89
C THR A 73 4.97 10.18 -21.48
N SER A 74 6.11 10.86 -21.35
CA SER A 74 6.68 11.27 -20.06
C SER A 74 5.85 12.32 -19.29
N TYR A 75 4.83 12.91 -19.91
CA TYR A 75 4.03 14.00 -19.33
C TYR A 75 2.53 13.73 -19.42
N GLN A 76 2.16 12.53 -19.79
CA GLN A 76 0.76 12.13 -19.86
C GLN A 76 0.61 10.70 -19.35
N ALA A 77 -0.19 10.58 -18.32
CA ALA A 77 -0.67 9.31 -17.79
C ALA A 77 -2.03 8.97 -18.40
N GLU A 78 -2.27 7.70 -18.65
CA GLU A 78 -3.57 7.14 -18.95
C GLU A 78 -3.94 6.19 -17.81
N VAL A 79 -5.03 6.53 -17.12
CA VAL A 79 -5.54 5.80 -15.96
C VAL A 79 -6.77 5.02 -16.39
N ILE A 80 -6.69 3.71 -16.34
CA ILE A 80 -7.74 2.78 -16.75
C ILE A 80 -8.19 2.00 -15.51
N ILE A 81 -9.48 1.98 -15.24
CA ILE A 81 -10.05 1.16 -14.18
C ILE A 81 -10.88 0.05 -14.81
N LYS A 82 -10.57 -1.18 -14.40
CA LYS A 82 -11.26 -2.39 -14.86
C LYS A 82 -11.86 -3.14 -13.68
N ASP A 83 -12.97 -3.85 -13.95
CA ASP A 83 -13.44 -4.88 -13.02
C ASP A 83 -12.55 -6.15 -13.10
N ILE A 84 -12.75 -7.08 -12.19
CA ILE A 84 -11.98 -8.36 -12.15
C ILE A 84 -12.26 -9.28 -13.34
N ASN A 85 -13.28 -9.01 -14.18
CA ASN A 85 -13.59 -9.75 -15.41
C ASN A 85 -12.92 -9.12 -16.63
N GLY A 86 -12.25 -7.96 -16.46
CA GLY A 86 -11.56 -7.23 -17.50
C GLY A 86 -12.42 -6.22 -18.25
N GLU A 87 -13.64 -5.93 -17.81
CA GLU A 87 -14.46 -4.85 -18.37
C GLU A 87 -13.90 -3.49 -17.93
N THR A 88 -13.80 -2.54 -18.86
CA THR A 88 -13.36 -1.18 -18.54
C THR A 88 -14.52 -0.40 -17.91
N LEU A 89 -14.29 0.09 -16.71
CA LEU A 89 -15.25 0.89 -15.95
C LEU A 89 -15.06 2.39 -16.17
N SER A 90 -13.77 2.83 -16.25
CA SER A 90 -13.40 4.23 -16.48
C SER A 90 -12.06 4.28 -17.20
N GLU A 91 -11.87 5.33 -18.03
CA GLU A 91 -10.60 5.60 -18.71
C GLU A 91 -10.41 7.11 -18.82
N THR A 92 -9.35 7.63 -18.21
CA THR A 92 -9.06 9.05 -18.20
C THR A 92 -7.59 9.34 -18.48
N LYS A 93 -7.31 10.52 -19.06
CA LYS A 93 -5.96 11.02 -19.31
C LYS A 93 -5.67 12.18 -18.40
N ILE A 94 -4.52 12.16 -17.77
CA ILE A 94 -4.07 13.18 -16.82
C ILE A 94 -2.69 13.65 -17.25
N ASP A 95 -2.58 14.95 -17.48
CA ASP A 95 -1.28 15.57 -17.74
C ASP A 95 -0.54 15.67 -16.41
N SER A 96 0.57 14.94 -16.29
CA SER A 96 1.38 14.86 -15.07
C SER A 96 2.76 14.32 -15.37
N PHE A 97 3.71 14.63 -14.51
CA PHE A 97 5.03 14.02 -14.50
C PHE A 97 5.00 12.71 -13.70
N GLU A 98 4.25 12.68 -12.58
CA GLU A 98 4.05 11.50 -11.73
C GLU A 98 2.65 11.53 -11.13
N LEU A 99 2.09 10.36 -10.82
CA LEU A 99 0.80 10.20 -10.16
C LEU A 99 0.94 9.35 -8.90
N ALA A 100 0.20 9.73 -7.87
CA ALA A 100 -0.07 8.88 -6.72
C ALA A 100 -1.58 8.68 -6.57
N TYR A 101 -1.98 7.56 -6.02
CA TYR A 101 -3.37 7.16 -5.89
C TYR A 101 -3.71 6.80 -4.45
N GLU A 102 -4.95 7.06 -4.07
CA GLU A 102 -5.52 6.59 -2.80
C GLU A 102 -6.98 6.22 -3.01
N TRP A 103 -7.30 4.97 -2.79
CA TRP A 103 -8.68 4.48 -2.85
C TRP A 103 -9.50 4.99 -1.66
N ASN A 104 -10.75 5.39 -1.94
CA ASN A 104 -11.72 5.65 -0.88
C ASN A 104 -12.19 4.32 -0.28
N HIS A 105 -11.69 3.94 0.90
CA HIS A 105 -12.05 2.69 1.56
C HIS A 105 -13.52 2.66 2.02
N GLY A 106 -14.16 3.82 2.17
CA GLY A 106 -15.58 3.94 2.49
C GLY A 106 -16.50 3.92 1.26
N ASN A 107 -15.96 4.28 0.07
CA ASN A 107 -16.69 4.31 -1.19
C ASN A 107 -15.75 4.00 -2.36
N GLU A 108 -15.57 2.75 -2.72
CA GLU A 108 -14.63 2.30 -3.76
C GLU A 108 -15.05 2.66 -5.21
N GLU A 109 -16.07 3.52 -5.38
CA GLU A 109 -16.35 4.20 -6.65
C GLU A 109 -15.51 5.48 -6.81
N GLU A 110 -14.65 5.80 -5.84
CA GLU A 110 -13.83 7.00 -5.82
C GLU A 110 -12.37 6.69 -5.56
N VAL A 111 -11.49 7.34 -6.33
CA VAL A 111 -10.04 7.31 -6.16
C VAL A 111 -9.54 8.74 -6.11
N LEU A 112 -8.75 9.07 -5.09
CA LEU A 112 -7.99 10.31 -5.09
C LEU A 112 -6.76 10.13 -5.99
N VAL A 113 -6.52 11.10 -6.84
CA VAL A 113 -5.37 11.16 -7.73
C VAL A 113 -4.58 12.43 -7.43
N SER A 114 -3.34 12.27 -7.01
CA SER A 114 -2.39 13.37 -6.84
C SER A 114 -1.47 13.44 -8.03
N ALA A 115 -1.61 14.50 -8.84
CA ALA A 115 -0.85 14.71 -10.05
C ALA A 115 0.28 15.72 -9.82
N PHE A 116 1.53 15.28 -10.00
CA PHE A 116 2.72 16.08 -9.78
C PHE A 116 3.25 16.66 -11.08
N ASN A 117 3.75 17.89 -11.00
CA ASN A 117 4.52 18.55 -12.03
C ASN A 117 6.03 18.26 -11.85
N GLU A 118 6.87 18.62 -12.81
CA GLU A 118 8.33 18.46 -12.73
C GLU A 118 8.98 19.19 -11.54
N ASP A 119 8.37 20.26 -11.07
CA ASP A 119 8.84 21.05 -9.91
C ASP A 119 8.27 20.55 -8.58
N TRP A 120 7.60 19.38 -8.59
CA TRP A 120 6.92 18.76 -7.45
C TRP A 120 5.75 19.56 -6.88
N SER A 121 5.29 20.61 -7.57
CA SER A 121 3.96 21.13 -7.32
C SER A 121 2.91 20.11 -7.73
N PHE A 122 1.75 20.13 -7.08
CA PHE A 122 0.74 19.10 -7.31
C PHE A 122 -0.66 19.69 -7.42
N ASN A 123 -1.51 18.96 -8.11
CA ASN A 123 -2.96 19.12 -8.08
C ASN A 123 -3.58 17.80 -7.62
N THR A 124 -4.69 17.88 -6.92
CA THR A 124 -5.39 16.69 -6.45
C THR A 124 -6.79 16.63 -7.04
N TYR A 125 -7.21 15.42 -7.42
CA TYR A 125 -8.48 15.16 -8.08
C TYR A 125 -9.16 13.96 -7.42
N ILE A 126 -10.49 13.95 -7.45
CA ILE A 126 -11.29 12.75 -7.19
C ILE A 126 -11.78 12.23 -8.52
N LEU A 127 -11.38 11.01 -8.86
CA LEU A 127 -11.92 10.24 -9.98
C LEU A 127 -13.12 9.45 -9.48
N ASN A 128 -14.32 9.80 -9.96
CA ASN A 128 -15.53 9.02 -9.73
C ASN A 128 -15.72 8.04 -10.88
N ILE A 129 -15.64 6.74 -10.56
CA ILE A 129 -15.63 5.64 -11.53
C ILE A 129 -16.99 5.50 -12.20
N HIS A 130 -18.08 5.61 -11.44
CA HIS A 130 -19.44 5.46 -11.93
C HIS A 130 -19.86 6.60 -12.86
N GLU A 131 -19.47 7.83 -12.52
CA GLU A 131 -19.78 9.02 -13.31
C GLU A 131 -18.78 9.26 -14.43
N ASP A 132 -17.66 8.53 -14.43
CA ASP A 132 -16.53 8.67 -15.36
C ASP A 132 -16.04 10.13 -15.43
N ASN A 133 -15.87 10.77 -14.27
CA ASN A 133 -15.45 12.16 -14.18
C ASN A 133 -14.29 12.34 -13.20
N LEU A 134 -13.49 13.39 -13.47
CA LEU A 134 -12.36 13.83 -12.66
C LEU A 134 -12.66 15.21 -12.12
N THR A 135 -12.80 15.35 -10.80
CA THR A 135 -13.13 16.62 -10.14
C THR A 135 -11.93 17.10 -9.31
N GLU A 136 -11.47 18.32 -9.56
CA GLU A 136 -10.38 18.91 -8.78
C GLU A 136 -10.84 19.17 -7.33
N VAL A 137 -10.00 18.79 -6.37
CA VAL A 137 -10.16 19.03 -4.94
C VAL A 137 -8.89 19.65 -4.38
N SER A 138 -9.01 20.71 -3.57
CA SER A 138 -7.83 21.36 -2.98
C SER A 138 -7.47 20.71 -1.65
N LEU A 139 -6.34 20.01 -1.62
CA LEU A 139 -5.79 19.40 -0.41
C LEU A 139 -4.47 20.07 -0.01
N PRO A 140 -4.15 20.12 1.30
CA PRO A 140 -2.91 20.72 1.80
C PRO A 140 -1.67 19.84 1.53
N GLU A 141 -1.86 18.53 1.38
CA GLU A 141 -0.82 17.52 1.17
C GLU A 141 -1.24 16.56 0.06
N PRO A 142 -0.29 16.09 -0.77
CA PRO A 142 -0.60 15.19 -1.88
C PRO A 142 -0.77 13.74 -1.43
N PHE A 143 -0.12 13.36 -0.31
CA PHE A 143 -0.18 12.01 0.25
C PHE A 143 -1.14 11.99 1.41
N VAL A 144 -2.26 11.34 1.19
CA VAL A 144 -3.34 11.22 2.16
C VAL A 144 -3.73 9.75 2.33
N VAL A 145 -4.50 9.47 3.35
CA VAL A 145 -5.13 8.17 3.58
C VAL A 145 -6.64 8.39 3.64
N TRP A 146 -7.42 7.56 2.95
CA TRP A 146 -8.86 7.77 2.79
C TRP A 146 -9.71 6.64 3.41
N PRO A 147 -9.76 6.54 4.75
CA PRO A 147 -10.38 5.40 5.45
C PRO A 147 -11.90 5.41 5.45
N LYS A 148 -12.56 6.55 5.15
CA LYS A 148 -13.99 6.73 5.27
C LYS A 148 -14.52 7.69 4.21
N GLU A 149 -15.74 7.44 3.71
CA GLU A 149 -16.36 8.10 2.56
C GLU A 149 -16.06 9.60 2.40
N SER A 150 -16.24 10.40 3.44
CA SER A 150 -16.00 11.85 3.38
C SER A 150 -14.83 12.32 4.24
N GLU A 151 -14.03 11.44 4.82
CA GLU A 151 -12.98 11.82 5.80
C GLU A 151 -11.60 11.33 5.38
N LEU A 152 -10.71 12.27 5.08
CA LEU A 152 -9.30 12.04 4.77
C LEU A 152 -8.42 12.23 6.01
N LEU A 153 -7.31 11.49 6.03
CA LEU A 153 -6.21 11.68 6.97
C LEU A 153 -4.95 12.11 6.25
N TYR A 154 -4.17 13.00 6.86
CA TYR A 154 -2.87 13.40 6.35
C TYR A 154 -1.94 13.87 7.47
N LEU A 155 -0.65 13.82 7.23
CA LEU A 155 0.38 14.38 8.08
C LEU A 155 0.64 15.83 7.67
N ASN A 156 0.31 16.77 8.57
CA ASN A 156 0.43 18.21 8.31
C ASN A 156 1.86 18.68 8.60
N TRP A 157 2.74 18.53 7.61
CA TRP A 157 4.15 18.91 7.71
C TRP A 157 4.36 20.43 7.75
N ASP A 158 5.19 20.90 8.68
CA ASP A 158 5.60 22.32 8.68
C ASP A 158 6.71 22.54 7.66
N LYS A 159 6.39 23.23 6.56
CA LYS A 159 7.34 23.55 5.48
C LYS A 159 8.49 24.45 5.93
N ASN A 160 8.32 25.21 7.02
CA ASN A 160 9.33 26.14 7.55
C ASN A 160 10.18 25.55 8.67
N ALA A 161 9.73 24.49 9.29
CA ALA A 161 10.41 23.79 10.36
C ALA A 161 10.34 22.26 10.14
N PRO A 162 11.13 21.72 9.18
CA PRO A 162 11.13 20.30 8.90
C PRO A 162 11.37 19.48 10.17
N ASN A 163 10.51 18.52 10.42
CA ASN A 163 10.57 17.60 11.55
C ASN A 163 10.32 16.19 11.04
N LEU A 164 10.73 15.18 11.80
CA LEU A 164 10.48 13.77 11.47
C LEU A 164 9.06 13.32 11.88
N ASN A 165 8.34 14.16 12.61
CA ASN A 165 6.96 13.92 13.02
C ASN A 165 6.10 15.13 12.66
N ALA A 166 4.84 14.88 12.34
CA ALA A 166 3.84 15.90 12.05
C ALA A 166 2.53 15.61 12.80
N PRO A 167 1.67 16.62 13.00
CA PRO A 167 0.32 16.37 13.46
C PRO A 167 -0.47 15.54 12.45
N LEU A 168 -1.14 14.49 12.91
CA LEU A 168 -2.12 13.75 12.12
C LEU A 168 -3.43 14.52 12.13
N LYS A 169 -3.83 14.98 10.96
CA LYS A 169 -5.07 15.71 10.72
C LYS A 169 -6.12 14.82 10.11
N LYS A 170 -7.35 15.06 10.49
CA LYS A 170 -8.53 14.56 9.82
C LYS A 170 -9.24 15.74 9.13
N ARG A 171 -9.58 15.60 7.85
CA ARG A 171 -10.34 16.57 7.07
C ARG A 171 -11.61 15.93 6.54
N ASN A 172 -12.72 16.61 6.75
CA ASN A 172 -13.99 16.22 6.12
C ASN A 172 -14.16 16.96 4.79
N LEU A 173 -14.39 16.21 3.71
CA LEU A 173 -14.48 16.74 2.35
C LEU A 173 -15.75 17.57 2.10
N ASP A 174 -16.86 17.26 2.77
CA ASP A 174 -18.15 17.92 2.53
C ASP A 174 -18.20 19.35 3.10
N ASN A 175 -17.51 19.58 4.23
CA ASN A 175 -17.58 20.85 4.95
C ASN A 175 -16.20 21.45 5.27
N GLU A 176 -15.13 20.84 4.78
CA GLU A 176 -13.72 21.24 4.93
C GLU A 176 -13.25 21.35 6.41
N LYS A 177 -14.00 20.83 7.34
CA LYS A 177 -13.62 20.86 8.75
C LYS A 177 -12.40 19.97 9.00
N GLU A 178 -11.45 20.50 9.77
CA GLU A 178 -10.24 19.80 10.18
C GLU A 178 -10.18 19.63 11.69
N ASP A 179 -9.80 18.43 12.12
CA ASP A 179 -9.52 18.11 13.51
C ASP A 179 -8.11 17.49 13.63
N THR A 180 -7.41 17.74 14.73
CA THR A 180 -6.13 17.06 15.01
C THR A 180 -6.41 15.81 15.84
N LEU A 181 -6.05 14.64 15.30
CA LEU A 181 -6.22 13.37 16.01
C LEU A 181 -5.03 13.06 16.92
N MET A 182 -3.82 13.30 16.44
CA MET A 182 -2.57 13.09 17.17
C MET A 182 -1.58 14.23 16.84
N THR A 183 -0.72 14.58 17.77
CA THR A 183 0.19 15.73 17.62
C THR A 183 1.56 15.39 17.04
N SER A 184 1.95 14.13 17.09
CA SER A 184 3.29 13.70 16.69
C SER A 184 3.23 12.30 16.08
N VAL A 185 3.19 12.23 14.75
CA VAL A 185 3.08 10.99 13.98
C VAL A 185 4.05 11.10 12.81
N HIS A 186 4.75 10.03 12.46
CA HIS A 186 5.63 10.02 11.30
C HIS A 186 5.14 9.13 10.15
N HIS A 187 4.15 8.28 10.41
CA HIS A 187 3.55 7.43 9.39
C HIS A 187 2.08 7.18 9.71
N VAL A 188 1.24 7.21 8.70
CA VAL A 188 -0.18 6.84 8.79
C VAL A 188 -0.56 6.02 7.57
N ASP A 189 -1.39 5.01 7.76
CA ASP A 189 -1.92 4.15 6.72
C ASP A 189 -3.27 3.58 7.14
N SER A 190 -4.06 3.08 6.21
CA SER A 190 -5.32 2.41 6.52
C SER A 190 -5.57 1.17 5.69
N SER A 191 -6.30 0.26 6.29
CA SER A 191 -7.06 -0.77 5.60
C SER A 191 -8.54 -0.38 5.58
N LYS A 192 -9.38 -1.27 5.09
CA LYS A 192 -10.84 -1.05 5.09
C LYS A 192 -11.43 -0.91 6.51
N GLU A 193 -10.87 -1.60 7.50
CA GLU A 193 -11.42 -1.68 8.86
C GLU A 193 -10.58 -0.92 9.89
N TYR A 194 -9.31 -0.66 9.61
CA TYR A 194 -8.34 -0.17 10.58
C TYR A 194 -7.47 0.95 10.02
N ILE A 195 -6.99 1.78 10.92
CA ILE A 195 -6.01 2.84 10.67
C ILE A 195 -4.81 2.56 11.57
N LEU A 196 -3.62 2.58 10.99
CA LEU A 196 -2.34 2.52 11.70
C LEU A 196 -1.74 3.93 11.73
N ALA A 197 -1.42 4.41 12.93
CA ALA A 197 -0.58 5.60 13.11
C ALA A 197 0.66 5.21 13.88
N ILE A 198 1.84 5.58 13.35
CA ILE A 198 3.12 5.29 13.98
C ILE A 198 3.74 6.58 14.48
N SER A 199 4.11 6.59 15.75
CA SER A 199 4.81 7.69 16.41
C SER A 199 6.08 7.18 17.10
N THR A 200 6.96 8.09 17.44
CA THR A 200 8.08 7.76 18.34
C THR A 200 7.63 7.86 19.78
N GLY A 201 8.16 6.98 20.63
CA GLY A 201 7.97 7.08 22.06
C GLY A 201 8.60 8.35 22.67
N GLU A 202 8.56 8.49 23.99
CA GLU A 202 9.19 9.62 24.70
C GLU A 202 10.69 9.72 24.38
N GLN A 203 11.28 10.90 24.58
CA GLN A 203 12.58 11.35 24.06
C GLN A 203 13.78 10.40 24.22
N ASP A 204 13.71 9.41 25.09
CA ASP A 204 14.75 8.39 25.31
C ASP A 204 14.29 6.96 24.96
N SER A 205 13.07 6.81 24.44
CA SER A 205 12.54 5.51 24.07
C SER A 205 13.05 5.14 22.67
N MET A 206 13.83 4.09 22.61
CA MET A 206 14.25 3.48 21.35
C MET A 206 13.12 2.60 20.75
N GLN A 207 11.86 3.07 20.86
CA GLN A 207 10.69 2.36 20.41
C GLN A 207 9.81 3.24 19.52
N SER A 208 9.26 2.65 18.49
CA SER A 208 8.12 3.18 17.73
C SER A 208 6.82 2.67 18.34
N ILE A 209 5.84 3.55 18.45
CA ILE A 209 4.52 3.23 18.98
C ILE A 209 3.56 3.05 17.81
N TYR A 210 3.04 1.86 17.66
CA TYR A 210 2.05 1.48 16.65
C TYR A 210 0.66 1.58 17.27
N SER A 211 -0.09 2.61 16.92
CA SER A 211 -1.46 2.85 17.40
C SER A 211 -2.46 2.38 16.33
N ILE A 212 -3.31 1.43 16.68
CA ILE A 212 -4.40 0.95 15.83
C ILE A 212 -5.69 1.67 16.21
N MET A 213 -6.34 2.28 15.24
CA MET A 213 -7.65 2.89 15.36
C MET A 213 -8.66 2.18 14.47
N ASN A 214 -9.93 2.25 14.84
CA ASN A 214 -11.02 1.87 13.93
C ASN A 214 -11.40 3.05 13.00
N THR A 215 -12.30 2.83 12.05
CA THR A 215 -12.79 3.84 11.11
C THR A 215 -13.59 4.98 11.75
N GLU A 216 -13.92 4.88 13.05
CA GLU A 216 -14.48 5.99 13.85
C GLU A 216 -13.38 6.80 14.56
N PHE A 217 -12.11 6.56 14.20
CA PHE A 217 -10.91 7.22 14.77
C PHE A 217 -10.70 6.99 16.26
N VAL A 218 -11.23 5.88 16.77
CA VAL A 218 -11.05 5.48 18.17
C VAL A 218 -9.90 4.50 18.26
N LYS A 219 -8.89 4.82 19.08
CA LYS A 219 -7.77 3.91 19.34
C LYS A 219 -8.28 2.65 20.03
N THR A 220 -8.03 1.50 19.41
CA THR A 220 -8.46 0.17 19.87
C THR A 220 -7.32 -0.65 20.43
N SER A 221 -6.10 -0.40 19.99
CA SER A 221 -4.92 -1.17 20.37
C SER A 221 -3.65 -0.33 20.21
N GLU A 222 -2.61 -0.70 20.93
CA GLU A 222 -1.30 -0.07 20.84
C GLU A 222 -0.20 -1.05 21.24
N PHE A 223 0.95 -1.00 20.56
CA PHE A 223 2.11 -1.80 20.90
C PHE A 223 3.42 -1.10 20.47
N GLU A 224 4.52 -1.56 21.03
CA GLU A 224 5.84 -1.01 20.79
C GLU A 224 6.63 -1.92 19.85
N VAL A 225 7.41 -1.29 18.96
CA VAL A 225 8.32 -1.97 18.02
C VAL A 225 9.70 -1.31 18.15
N PRO A 226 10.80 -2.08 18.21
CA PRO A 226 12.13 -1.51 18.21
C PRO A 226 12.33 -0.54 17.06
N HIS A 227 12.88 0.63 17.36
CA HIS A 227 12.93 1.75 16.44
C HIS A 227 14.22 1.72 15.60
N LEU A 228 14.09 1.84 14.28
CA LEU A 228 15.21 2.00 13.38
C LEU A 228 15.22 3.42 12.79
N THR A 229 16.35 4.11 12.96
CA THR A 229 16.56 5.45 12.41
C THR A 229 17.20 5.35 11.02
N ALA A 230 16.82 6.24 10.12
CA ALA A 230 17.53 6.48 8.87
C ALA A 230 18.05 7.93 8.86
N PHE A 231 18.92 8.28 7.93
CA PHE A 231 19.61 9.58 7.89
C PHE A 231 18.69 10.80 7.98
N SER A 232 17.52 10.74 7.36
CA SER A 232 16.56 11.86 7.31
C SER A 232 15.13 11.47 7.68
N SER A 233 14.93 10.24 8.18
CA SER A 233 13.61 9.72 8.48
C SER A 233 13.65 8.61 9.52
N TRP A 234 12.50 8.09 9.87
CA TRP A 234 12.35 6.85 10.61
C TRP A 234 12.09 5.73 9.61
N LEU A 235 12.78 4.60 9.75
CA LEU A 235 12.44 3.42 8.98
C LEU A 235 11.20 2.76 9.60
N VAL A 236 10.12 2.70 8.84
CA VAL A 236 8.97 1.86 9.14
C VAL A 236 9.17 0.53 8.42
N PRO A 237 9.41 -0.58 9.14
CA PRO A 237 9.49 -1.88 8.51
C PRO A 237 8.19 -2.25 7.80
N PHE A 238 8.28 -3.03 6.72
CA PHE A 238 7.12 -3.42 5.95
C PHE A 238 6.11 -4.22 6.77
N TYR A 239 4.84 -3.99 6.48
CA TYR A 239 3.70 -4.62 7.14
C TYR A 239 2.53 -4.75 6.17
N ASP A 240 1.51 -5.51 6.57
CA ASP A 240 0.22 -5.57 5.90
C ASP A 240 -0.91 -5.88 6.88
N PHE A 241 -2.12 -5.44 6.55
CA PHE A 241 -3.32 -5.70 7.33
C PHE A 241 -4.01 -6.99 6.86
N ILE A 242 -4.49 -7.76 7.80
CA ILE A 242 -5.42 -8.86 7.53
C ILE A 242 -6.75 -8.53 8.23
N ASP A 243 -7.57 -7.71 7.60
CA ASP A 243 -8.81 -7.18 8.18
C ASP A 243 -9.74 -8.27 8.68
N ARG A 244 -9.96 -9.32 7.88
CA ARG A 244 -10.82 -10.46 8.22
C ARG A 244 -10.40 -11.14 9.53
N GLU A 245 -9.10 -11.18 9.80
CA GLU A 245 -8.51 -11.81 10.99
C GLU A 245 -8.23 -10.80 12.09
N LYS A 246 -8.46 -9.50 11.84
CA LYS A 246 -8.17 -8.37 12.74
C LYS A 246 -6.74 -8.38 13.24
N LYS A 247 -5.81 -8.42 12.29
CA LYS A 247 -4.39 -8.58 12.54
C LYS A 247 -3.57 -7.62 11.70
N LEU A 248 -2.38 -7.30 12.21
CA LEU A 248 -1.27 -6.75 11.45
C LEU A 248 -0.17 -7.82 11.34
N ILE A 249 0.34 -8.01 10.14
CA ILE A 249 1.58 -8.75 9.89
C ILE A 249 2.67 -7.71 9.66
N TYR A 250 3.80 -7.80 10.34
CA TYR A 250 4.88 -6.83 10.19
C TYR A 250 6.25 -7.44 10.42
N LEU A 251 7.25 -6.83 9.84
CA LEU A 251 8.65 -7.19 10.00
C LEU A 251 9.20 -6.45 11.23
N GLN A 252 9.41 -7.17 12.31
CA GLN A 252 9.88 -6.61 13.57
C GLN A 252 11.41 -6.70 13.64
N PRO A 253 12.15 -5.57 13.82
CA PRO A 253 13.56 -5.63 14.11
C PRO A 253 13.81 -6.22 15.51
N LEU A 254 14.93 -6.91 15.68
CA LEU A 254 15.30 -7.55 16.96
C LEU A 254 15.74 -6.53 18.02
N ARG A 255 16.30 -5.41 17.59
CA ARG A 255 16.72 -4.30 18.46
C ARG A 255 16.58 -2.97 17.73
N SER A 256 16.60 -1.90 18.46
CA SER A 256 16.67 -0.54 17.94
C SER A 256 18.08 -0.18 17.49
N GLY A 257 18.20 0.77 16.56
CA GLY A 257 19.48 1.24 16.05
C GLY A 257 19.37 2.10 14.79
N GLU A 258 20.51 2.31 14.15
CA GLU A 258 20.59 2.95 12.84
C GLU A 258 20.33 1.89 11.76
N ALA A 259 19.38 2.16 10.84
CA ALA A 259 18.96 1.20 9.82
C ALA A 259 20.12 0.79 8.90
N ASP A 260 21.00 1.72 8.53
CA ASP A 260 22.15 1.46 7.67
C ASP A 260 23.25 0.57 8.34
N LEU A 261 23.19 0.42 9.65
CA LEU A 261 24.11 -0.42 10.45
C LEU A 261 23.42 -1.66 11.02
N TYR A 262 22.15 -1.84 10.70
CA TYR A 262 21.35 -2.95 11.20
C TYR A 262 21.49 -4.17 10.29
N ASP A 263 22.06 -5.26 10.80
CA ASP A 263 22.42 -6.49 10.07
C ASP A 263 21.84 -7.78 10.70
N GLU A 264 20.95 -7.64 11.70
CA GLU A 264 20.46 -8.81 12.47
C GLU A 264 19.25 -9.50 11.84
N GLY A 265 18.70 -8.95 10.76
CA GLY A 265 17.47 -9.44 10.13
C GLY A 265 16.20 -9.09 10.92
N PHE A 266 15.06 -9.48 10.39
CA PHE A 266 13.75 -9.17 10.94
C PHE A 266 12.98 -10.44 11.28
N VAL A 267 12.05 -10.29 12.22
CA VAL A 267 11.12 -11.34 12.60
C VAL A 267 9.74 -11.00 12.05
N LEU A 268 9.19 -11.86 11.22
CA LEU A 268 7.78 -11.74 10.81
C LEU A 268 6.91 -12.00 12.04
N THR A 269 6.15 -10.98 12.43
CA THR A 269 5.31 -11.00 13.61
C THR A 269 3.85 -10.73 13.25
N GLU A 270 2.96 -11.52 13.78
CA GLU A 270 1.52 -11.32 13.75
C GLU A 270 1.10 -10.59 15.03
N TYR A 271 0.38 -9.47 14.91
CA TYR A 271 -0.24 -8.80 16.06
C TYR A 271 -1.76 -8.86 15.96
N SER A 272 -2.41 -9.46 16.96
CA SER A 272 -3.87 -9.56 17.02
C SER A 272 -4.46 -8.36 17.75
N PHE A 273 -5.35 -7.61 17.08
CA PHE A 273 -6.03 -6.44 17.65
C PHE A 273 -7.00 -6.83 18.78
N GLU A 274 -7.63 -8.00 18.70
CA GLU A 274 -8.56 -8.48 19.73
C GLU A 274 -7.84 -8.95 21.00
N LYS A 275 -6.67 -9.59 20.83
CA LYS A 275 -5.92 -10.17 21.96
C LYS A 275 -4.88 -9.23 22.53
N ASN A 276 -4.62 -8.09 21.85
CA ASN A 276 -3.52 -7.17 22.16
C ASN A 276 -2.19 -7.92 22.38
N LYS A 277 -1.84 -8.81 21.45
CA LYS A 277 -0.68 -9.68 21.60
C LYS A 277 -0.01 -9.98 20.26
N GLY A 278 1.33 -9.85 20.25
CA GLY A 278 2.18 -10.30 19.17
C GLY A 278 2.54 -11.79 19.26
N LYS A 279 2.76 -12.41 18.10
CA LYS A 279 3.24 -13.77 17.93
C LYS A 279 4.24 -13.82 16.80
N GLN A 280 5.44 -14.26 17.08
CA GLN A 280 6.48 -14.48 16.08
C GLN A 280 6.14 -15.67 15.17
N LEU A 281 6.33 -15.50 13.88
CA LEU A 281 6.02 -16.51 12.86
C LEU A 281 7.28 -17.07 12.21
N LEU A 282 8.15 -16.21 11.67
CA LEU A 282 9.39 -16.55 10.98
C LEU A 282 10.51 -15.60 11.40
N GLU A 283 11.73 -16.06 11.41
CA GLU A 283 12.92 -15.30 11.80
C GLU A 283 13.87 -15.14 10.60
N GLN A 284 14.81 -14.23 10.72
CA GLN A 284 15.89 -13.99 9.74
C GLN A 284 15.38 -13.59 8.34
N LEU A 285 14.36 -12.76 8.29
CA LEU A 285 13.89 -12.14 7.06
C LEU A 285 14.61 -10.82 6.80
N GLU A 286 14.68 -10.45 5.53
CA GLU A 286 15.05 -9.08 5.13
C GLU A 286 13.85 -8.15 5.27
N ASN A 287 14.08 -6.84 5.35
CA ASN A 287 13.00 -5.86 5.31
C ASN A 287 12.61 -5.58 3.86
N GLU A 288 11.76 -6.43 3.31
CA GLU A 288 11.24 -6.36 1.95
C GLU A 288 9.71 -6.22 1.98
N PRO A 289 9.09 -5.64 0.93
CA PRO A 289 7.63 -5.52 0.82
C PRO A 289 6.90 -6.83 1.10
N ILE A 290 5.77 -6.71 1.79
CA ILE A 290 4.90 -7.84 2.12
C ILE A 290 3.44 -7.47 1.85
N SER A 291 2.68 -8.40 1.26
CA SER A 291 1.23 -8.27 1.04
C SER A 291 0.55 -9.62 1.23
N CYS A 292 -0.41 -9.69 2.12
CA CYS A 292 -1.03 -10.96 2.51
C CYS A 292 -2.33 -11.23 1.75
N SER A 293 -2.59 -12.51 1.50
CA SER A 293 -3.84 -12.97 0.91
C SER A 293 -5.05 -12.61 1.80
N PRO A 294 -6.26 -12.48 1.25
CA PRO A 294 -7.44 -12.06 2.01
C PRO A 294 -7.76 -12.95 3.21
N ASN A 295 -7.38 -14.22 3.15
CA ASN A 295 -7.55 -15.17 4.26
C ASN A 295 -6.33 -15.22 5.21
N GLY A 296 -5.27 -14.45 4.93
CA GLY A 296 -4.10 -14.38 5.78
C GLY A 296 -3.29 -15.65 5.91
N THR A 297 -3.34 -16.56 4.93
CA THR A 297 -2.56 -17.80 4.96
C THR A 297 -1.25 -17.72 4.18
N LEU A 298 -1.22 -16.89 3.14
CA LEU A 298 -0.08 -16.67 2.27
C LEU A 298 0.25 -15.18 2.24
N CYS A 299 1.52 -14.81 2.14
CA CYS A 299 1.91 -13.43 1.89
C CYS A 299 2.91 -13.38 0.72
N LEU A 300 2.66 -12.50 -0.25
CA LEU A 300 3.65 -12.07 -1.22
C LEU A 300 4.80 -11.39 -0.48
N TYR A 301 6.02 -11.60 -0.92
CA TYR A 301 7.21 -11.08 -0.27
C TYR A 301 8.33 -10.82 -1.29
N GLY A 302 9.07 -9.74 -1.09
CA GLY A 302 10.15 -9.30 -1.98
C GLY A 302 9.79 -8.03 -2.74
N TYR A 303 10.79 -7.33 -3.29
CA TYR A 303 10.59 -6.04 -3.98
C TYR A 303 9.75 -6.15 -5.26
N GLN A 304 9.71 -7.31 -5.88
CA GLN A 304 8.85 -7.61 -7.02
C GLN A 304 7.74 -8.60 -6.64
N PHE A 305 7.58 -8.87 -5.34
CA PHE A 305 6.72 -9.93 -4.83
C PHE A 305 6.99 -11.29 -5.51
N GLU A 306 8.26 -11.55 -5.78
CA GLU A 306 8.73 -12.75 -6.46
C GLU A 306 8.76 -14.00 -5.57
N LYS A 307 8.38 -13.85 -4.29
CA LYS A 307 8.33 -14.92 -3.29
C LYS A 307 6.96 -14.96 -2.62
N ILE A 308 6.60 -16.13 -2.08
CA ILE A 308 5.46 -16.31 -1.17
C ILE A 308 5.97 -16.84 0.16
N ILE A 309 5.48 -16.28 1.25
CA ILE A 309 5.58 -16.85 2.59
C ILE A 309 4.29 -17.63 2.87
N ASP A 310 4.40 -18.93 3.07
CA ASP A 310 3.32 -19.76 3.64
C ASP A 310 3.36 -19.64 5.17
N LEU A 311 2.36 -18.97 5.74
CA LEU A 311 2.30 -18.74 7.19
C LEU A 311 1.91 -19.98 7.98
N THR A 312 1.35 -21.01 7.30
CA THR A 312 0.97 -22.28 7.92
C THR A 312 2.17 -23.23 8.02
N GLU A 313 2.83 -23.44 6.89
CA GLU A 313 4.01 -24.32 6.80
C GLU A 313 5.30 -23.62 7.25
N LYS A 314 5.28 -22.29 7.35
CA LYS A 314 6.40 -21.41 7.72
C LYS A 314 7.59 -21.55 6.77
N GLU A 315 7.31 -21.51 5.49
CA GLU A 315 8.33 -21.61 4.46
C GLU A 315 8.21 -20.46 3.45
N ILE A 316 9.31 -20.18 2.75
CA ILE A 316 9.38 -19.19 1.68
C ILE A 316 9.54 -19.93 0.36
N ILE A 317 8.64 -19.67 -0.57
CA ILE A 317 8.56 -20.32 -1.88
C ILE A 317 8.82 -19.28 -2.96
N SER A 318 9.71 -19.58 -3.92
CA SER A 318 9.89 -18.71 -5.10
C SER A 318 8.69 -18.83 -6.03
N LEU A 319 8.12 -17.69 -6.42
CA LEU A 319 7.04 -17.58 -7.41
C LEU A 319 7.56 -17.58 -8.85
N VAL A 320 8.81 -17.19 -9.05
CA VAL A 320 9.41 -17.06 -10.37
C VAL A 320 10.58 -18.02 -10.49
N GLN A 321 10.66 -18.77 -11.58
CA GLN A 321 11.86 -19.56 -11.88
C GLN A 321 12.97 -18.61 -12.34
N GLN A 322 14.09 -18.64 -11.65
CA GLN A 322 15.32 -17.95 -12.08
C GLN A 322 15.96 -18.64 -13.27
#